data_a2bd6d1c11ef18a3e3c922af99939ece
#
_entry.id   a2bd6d1c11ef18a3e3c922af99939ece
#
_cell.length_a   1.000
_cell.length_b   1.000
_cell.length_c   1.000
_cell.angle_alpha   90.00
_cell.angle_beta   90.00
_cell.angle_gamma   90.00
#
_symmetry.space_group_name_H-M   'P 1'
#
loop_
_entity.id
_entity.type
_entity.pdbx_description
1 polymer ?
#
loop_
_entity_poly.entity_id
_entity_poly.type
_entity_poly.pdbx_seq_one_letter_code
_entity_poly.pdbx_strand_id
1 'polypeptide(L)'
;MNKIYNEFINYSKNNFKRNLSWLDRDVDSPTHGSFDRNYWHYKITDFNSDILQQGIYTLIALYKENIPNSYNKLKLKKLILSVTKYTIKSYQKNSSFNEYYPNEDGYPPLAFISNVLGDTFIEFPEFLELKNIKKTYKEINLYLSKLTEFNASNQYAVGIAGLYKFLKFFPELKNNVNINFHLNNILKLQDNEEGWFNEYDGFDLGYLSVTLEALSDIYEISENHKIINSINGIIF
;
A
#
# COMPACT_ATOMS: atom_id res chain seq x y z
N MET A 1 22.05 13.26 3.17
CA MET A 1 21.22 12.03 3.11
C MET A 1 21.23 11.23 4.42
N ASN A 2 22.36 10.86 4.99
CA ASN A 2 22.41 10.02 6.20
C ASN A 2 21.73 10.57 7.47
N LYS A 3 21.69 11.90 7.70
CA LYS A 3 21.10 12.48 8.92
C LYS A 3 19.59 12.33 8.94
N ILE A 4 18.91 12.73 7.87
CA ILE A 4 17.45 12.64 7.72
C ILE A 4 17.01 11.18 7.81
N TYR A 5 17.66 10.28 7.07
CA TYR A 5 17.39 8.85 7.13
C TYR A 5 17.49 8.29 8.56
N ASN A 6 18.56 8.65 9.29
CA ASN A 6 18.73 8.22 10.68
C ASN A 6 17.65 8.76 11.62
N GLU A 7 17.14 9.97 11.39
CA GLU A 7 16.03 10.54 12.14
C GLU A 7 14.73 9.75 11.92
N PHE A 8 14.41 9.39 10.67
CA PHE A 8 13.27 8.54 10.36
C PHE A 8 13.39 7.14 10.99
N ILE A 9 14.55 6.51 10.90
CA ILE A 9 14.79 5.21 11.53
C ILE A 9 14.64 5.30 13.07
N ASN A 10 15.15 6.36 13.70
CA ASN A 10 15.01 6.56 15.15
C ASN A 10 13.53 6.80 15.54
N TYR A 11 12.79 7.57 14.76
CA TYR A 11 11.36 7.74 14.95
C TYR A 11 10.63 6.41 14.87
N SER A 12 10.89 5.62 13.84
CA SER A 12 10.32 4.29 13.64
C SER A 12 10.64 3.34 14.79
N LYS A 13 11.91 3.33 15.26
CA LYS A 13 12.35 2.54 16.43
C LYS A 13 11.58 2.87 17.72
N ASN A 14 11.17 4.11 17.87
CA ASN A 14 10.42 4.53 19.06
C ASN A 14 8.92 4.23 18.98
N ASN A 15 8.38 4.17 17.77
CA ASN A 15 6.93 4.10 17.54
C ASN A 15 6.41 2.72 17.10
N PHE A 16 7.27 1.79 16.65
CA PHE A 16 6.80 0.49 16.13
C PHE A 16 5.93 -0.30 17.12
N LYS A 17 6.19 -0.18 18.43
CA LYS A 17 5.40 -0.87 19.47
C LYS A 17 3.95 -0.42 19.48
N ARG A 18 3.71 0.88 19.21
CA ARG A 18 2.37 1.44 19.08
C ARG A 18 1.66 0.82 17.88
N ASN A 19 2.32 0.77 16.72
CA ASN A 19 1.75 0.15 15.53
C ASN A 19 1.46 -1.34 15.75
N LEU A 20 2.39 -2.08 16.36
CA LEU A 20 2.18 -3.49 16.69
C LEU A 20 1.03 -3.73 17.69
N SER A 21 0.64 -2.73 18.48
CA SER A 21 -0.49 -2.86 19.39
C SER A 21 -1.85 -2.89 18.66
N TRP A 22 -1.89 -2.49 17.40
CA TRP A 22 -3.08 -2.57 16.55
C TRP A 22 -3.28 -3.95 15.91
N LEU A 23 -2.23 -4.77 15.87
CA LEU A 23 -2.23 -6.09 15.25
C LEU A 23 -2.80 -7.16 16.19
N ASP A 24 -3.78 -7.91 15.71
CA ASP A 24 -4.20 -9.16 16.33
C ASP A 24 -3.16 -10.26 16.05
N ARG A 25 -2.47 -10.67 17.12
CA ARG A 25 -1.39 -11.67 17.09
C ARG A 25 -1.78 -13.00 17.70
N ASP A 26 -3.02 -13.12 18.14
CA ASP A 26 -3.53 -14.37 18.70
C ASP A 26 -3.81 -15.35 17.55
N VAL A 27 -3.10 -16.48 17.54
CA VAL A 27 -3.21 -17.48 16.47
C VAL A 27 -4.55 -18.21 16.45
N ASP A 28 -5.25 -18.22 17.59
CA ASP A 28 -6.56 -18.86 17.76
C ASP A 28 -7.71 -17.88 17.50
N SER A 29 -7.38 -16.60 17.30
CA SER A 29 -8.38 -15.57 17.01
C SER A 29 -8.90 -15.69 15.57
N PRO A 30 -10.22 -15.54 15.33
CA PRO A 30 -10.79 -15.49 13.98
C PRO A 30 -10.32 -14.29 13.17
N THR A 31 -9.77 -13.26 13.85
CA THR A 31 -9.23 -12.02 13.29
C THR A 31 -7.71 -11.97 13.28
N HIS A 32 -7.04 -13.13 13.48
CA HIS A 32 -5.59 -13.21 13.46
C HIS A 32 -4.99 -12.57 12.19
N GLY A 33 -4.15 -11.56 12.36
CA GLY A 33 -3.55 -10.77 11.27
C GLY A 33 -4.26 -9.45 10.98
N SER A 34 -5.38 -9.13 11.64
CA SER A 34 -6.03 -7.82 11.51
C SER A 34 -5.24 -6.72 12.22
N PHE A 35 -5.04 -5.58 11.55
CA PHE A 35 -4.49 -4.37 12.14
C PHE A 35 -5.56 -3.41 12.67
N ASP A 36 -6.82 -3.76 12.61
CA ASP A 36 -7.89 -2.90 13.12
C ASP A 36 -8.29 -3.26 14.55
N ARG A 37 -7.62 -2.63 15.52
CA ARG A 37 -7.88 -2.84 16.94
C ARG A 37 -9.28 -2.39 17.37
N ASN A 38 -9.88 -1.43 16.70
CA ASN A 38 -11.25 -1.00 16.97
C ASN A 38 -12.24 -2.13 16.68
N TYR A 39 -11.98 -2.89 15.62
CA TYR A 39 -12.77 -4.04 15.24
C TYR A 39 -12.49 -5.28 16.11
N TRP A 40 -11.24 -5.78 16.10
CA TRP A 40 -10.96 -7.08 16.72
C TRP A 40 -10.92 -7.04 18.25
N HIS A 41 -10.50 -5.90 18.87
CA HIS A 41 -10.28 -5.81 20.31
C HIS A 41 -11.38 -5.03 21.02
N TYR A 42 -11.56 -3.76 20.65
CA TYR A 42 -12.50 -2.86 21.33
C TYR A 42 -13.97 -3.09 20.96
N LYS A 43 -14.22 -3.76 19.83
CA LYS A 43 -15.57 -4.00 19.30
C LYS A 43 -16.40 -2.71 19.14
N ILE A 44 -15.75 -1.63 18.72
CA ILE A 44 -16.40 -0.35 18.45
C ILE A 44 -17.06 -0.35 17.07
N THR A 45 -16.51 -1.13 16.13
CA THR A 45 -17.02 -1.30 14.77
C THR A 45 -17.42 -2.75 14.53
N ASP A 46 -18.42 -2.95 13.67
CA ASP A 46 -18.93 -4.29 13.30
C ASP A 46 -18.17 -4.90 12.11
N PHE A 47 -17.30 -4.13 11.48
CA PHE A 47 -16.49 -4.53 10.34
C PHE A 47 -15.06 -3.97 10.48
N ASN A 48 -14.13 -4.60 9.77
CA ASN A 48 -12.73 -4.19 9.74
C ASN A 48 -12.53 -3.06 8.74
N SER A 49 -11.77 -2.03 9.11
CA SER A 49 -11.25 -1.04 8.17
C SER A 49 -9.98 -1.61 7.54
N ASP A 50 -10.11 -2.09 6.31
CA ASP A 50 -9.05 -2.87 5.67
C ASP A 50 -7.84 -2.02 5.26
N ILE A 51 -7.99 -0.71 5.07
CA ILE A 51 -6.87 0.19 4.79
C ILE A 51 -5.82 0.18 5.90
N LEU A 52 -6.20 -0.16 7.13
CA LEU A 52 -5.29 -0.29 8.27
C LEU A 52 -4.30 -1.46 8.13
N GLN A 53 -4.55 -2.39 7.19
CA GLN A 53 -3.61 -3.47 6.88
C GLN A 53 -2.27 -2.96 6.33
N GLN A 54 -2.18 -1.69 5.97
CA GLN A 54 -0.88 -1.02 5.72
C GLN A 54 0.07 -1.10 6.92
N GLY A 55 -0.43 -1.39 8.12
CA GLY A 55 0.39 -1.72 9.29
C GLY A 55 1.44 -2.82 9.05
N ILE A 56 1.28 -3.62 7.98
CA ILE A 56 2.26 -4.62 7.55
C ILE A 56 3.64 -4.00 7.27
N TYR A 57 3.71 -2.73 6.83
CA TYR A 57 4.97 -2.01 6.64
C TYR A 57 5.82 -1.96 7.91
N THR A 58 5.18 -1.86 9.08
CA THR A 58 5.91 -1.94 10.37
C THR A 58 6.61 -3.29 10.55
N LEU A 59 5.96 -4.39 10.16
CA LEU A 59 6.55 -5.73 10.26
C LEU A 59 7.67 -5.93 9.24
N ILE A 60 7.50 -5.43 8.01
CA ILE A 60 8.53 -5.48 6.96
C ILE A 60 9.75 -4.67 7.39
N ALA A 61 9.56 -3.46 7.91
CA ALA A 61 10.66 -2.64 8.43
C ALA A 61 11.41 -3.34 9.57
N LEU A 62 10.70 -3.95 10.53
CA LEU A 62 11.33 -4.74 11.59
C LEU A 62 12.09 -5.96 11.07
N TYR A 63 11.65 -6.54 9.96
CA TYR A 63 12.31 -7.68 9.33
C TYR A 63 13.56 -7.27 8.57
N LYS A 64 13.52 -6.17 7.80
CA LYS A 64 14.64 -5.67 6.98
C LYS A 64 15.69 -4.96 7.82
N GLU A 65 15.25 -3.99 8.59
CA GLU A 65 16.10 -3.15 9.40
C GLU A 65 16.41 -3.85 10.73
N ASN A 66 17.63 -3.77 11.20
CA ASN A 66 18.02 -4.35 12.50
C ASN A 66 17.47 -3.53 13.68
N ILE A 67 16.16 -3.30 13.69
CA ILE A 67 15.48 -2.60 14.77
C ILE A 67 15.35 -3.55 15.97
N PRO A 68 15.90 -3.20 17.15
CA PRO A 68 15.80 -4.04 18.34
C PRO A 68 14.35 -4.31 18.73
N ASN A 69 13.95 -5.57 18.70
CA ASN A 69 12.60 -6.01 19.06
C ASN A 69 12.64 -7.43 19.65
N SER A 70 11.53 -7.89 20.22
CA SER A 70 11.41 -9.22 20.83
C SER A 70 11.10 -10.35 19.82
N TYR A 71 11.01 -10.04 18.52
CA TYR A 71 10.71 -11.01 17.49
C TYR A 71 11.97 -11.36 16.72
N ASN A 72 12.18 -12.65 16.47
CA ASN A 72 13.15 -13.09 15.47
C ASN A 72 12.56 -13.02 14.05
N LYS A 73 13.43 -13.10 13.03
CA LYS A 73 13.00 -13.01 11.61
C LYS A 73 11.94 -14.05 11.22
N LEU A 74 12.04 -15.28 11.75
CA LEU A 74 11.05 -16.33 11.47
C LEU A 74 9.67 -15.95 12.01
N LYS A 75 9.60 -15.39 13.22
CA LYS A 75 8.34 -14.96 13.83
C LYS A 75 7.75 -13.75 13.09
N LEU A 76 8.59 -12.79 12.69
CA LEU A 76 8.16 -11.65 11.88
C LEU A 76 7.60 -12.11 10.53
N LYS A 77 8.27 -13.02 9.83
CA LYS A 77 7.79 -13.59 8.56
C LYS A 77 6.44 -14.30 8.73
N LYS A 78 6.24 -15.05 9.83
CA LYS A 78 4.94 -15.67 10.13
C LYS A 78 3.85 -14.63 10.37
N LEU A 79 4.14 -13.55 11.08
CA LEU A 79 3.19 -12.46 11.29
C LEU A 79 2.86 -11.75 9.98
N ILE A 80 3.85 -11.44 9.13
CA ILE A 80 3.62 -10.86 7.81
C ILE A 80 2.72 -11.75 6.98
N LEU A 81 2.97 -13.06 6.98
CA LEU A 81 2.11 -14.01 6.28
C LEU A 81 0.68 -14.04 6.85
N SER A 82 0.50 -13.94 8.17
CA SER A 82 -0.84 -13.91 8.77
C SER A 82 -1.61 -12.65 8.37
N VAL A 83 -0.96 -11.48 8.38
CA VAL A 83 -1.54 -10.22 7.89
C VAL A 83 -1.92 -10.35 6.41
N THR A 84 -1.00 -10.85 5.57
CA THR A 84 -1.28 -11.07 4.14
C THR A 84 -2.51 -11.97 3.93
N LYS A 85 -2.59 -13.09 4.66
CA LYS A 85 -3.74 -14.01 4.56
C LYS A 85 -5.04 -13.35 5.01
N TYR A 86 -5.01 -12.55 6.08
CA TYR A 86 -6.16 -11.83 6.56
C TYR A 86 -6.63 -10.80 5.51
N THR A 87 -5.71 -9.99 4.97
CA THR A 87 -5.99 -9.02 3.92
C THR A 87 -6.61 -9.67 2.68
N ILE A 88 -6.06 -10.79 2.22
CA ILE A 88 -6.60 -11.55 1.07
C ILE A 88 -8.01 -12.07 1.35
N LYS A 89 -8.29 -12.48 2.60
CA LYS A 89 -9.62 -12.97 3.02
C LYS A 89 -10.65 -11.84 3.08
N SER A 90 -10.24 -10.63 3.41
CA SER A 90 -11.13 -9.45 3.50
C SER A 90 -11.60 -8.94 2.14
N TYR A 91 -10.88 -9.26 1.06
CA TYR A 91 -11.23 -8.78 -0.28
C TYR A 91 -12.64 -9.22 -0.70
N GLN A 92 -13.44 -8.25 -1.08
CA GLN A 92 -14.79 -8.46 -1.60
C GLN A 92 -14.72 -8.61 -3.12
N LYS A 93 -15.00 -9.80 -3.60
CA LYS A 93 -14.86 -10.14 -5.02
C LYS A 93 -15.64 -9.19 -5.93
N ASN A 94 -14.98 -8.67 -6.96
CA ASN A 94 -15.50 -7.70 -7.94
C ASN A 94 -15.90 -6.35 -7.32
N SER A 95 -15.29 -5.98 -6.21
CA SER A 95 -15.50 -4.72 -5.50
C SER A 95 -14.18 -4.29 -4.87
N SER A 96 -14.21 -3.80 -3.64
CA SER A 96 -13.07 -3.25 -2.94
C SER A 96 -12.87 -3.94 -1.58
N PHE A 97 -12.48 -3.18 -0.61
CA PHE A 97 -12.31 -3.48 0.78
C PHE A 97 -13.14 -2.52 1.61
N ASN A 98 -13.52 -2.91 2.81
CA ASN A 98 -14.17 -1.98 3.74
C ASN A 98 -13.20 -0.90 4.23
N GLU A 99 -13.68 0.33 4.32
CA GLU A 99 -12.94 1.45 4.91
C GLU A 99 -13.79 2.16 5.97
N TYR A 100 -14.74 2.97 5.55
CA TYR A 100 -15.64 3.71 6.43
C TYR A 100 -17.00 3.03 6.60
N TYR A 101 -17.42 2.24 5.60
CA TYR A 101 -18.70 1.54 5.57
C TYR A 101 -18.50 0.08 5.15
N PRO A 102 -19.38 -0.83 5.61
CA PRO A 102 -19.35 -2.22 5.15
C PRO A 102 -19.82 -2.31 3.69
N ASN A 103 -19.19 -3.18 2.92
CA ASN A 103 -19.45 -3.41 1.49
C ASN A 103 -19.22 -2.15 0.62
N GLU A 104 -18.30 -1.32 1.02
CA GLU A 104 -17.88 -0.14 0.30
C GLU A 104 -17.09 -0.52 -0.96
N ASP A 105 -17.34 0.21 -2.06
CA ASP A 105 -16.57 0.07 -3.31
C ASP A 105 -15.66 1.29 -3.49
N GLY A 106 -14.80 1.51 -2.49
CA GLY A 106 -13.90 2.65 -2.44
C GLY A 106 -12.59 2.41 -3.21
N TYR A 107 -12.13 3.44 -3.94
CA TYR A 107 -10.82 3.42 -4.59
C TYR A 107 -9.65 3.37 -3.58
N PRO A 108 -9.64 4.18 -2.48
CA PRO A 108 -8.51 4.26 -1.57
C PRO A 108 -8.09 2.91 -0.99
N PRO A 109 -8.98 2.13 -0.32
CA PRO A 109 -8.56 0.88 0.28
C PRO A 109 -8.03 -0.12 -0.75
N LEU A 110 -8.59 -0.12 -1.97
CA LEU A 110 -8.13 -0.97 -3.06
C LEU A 110 -6.70 -0.58 -3.50
N ALA A 111 -6.43 0.72 -3.68
CA ALA A 111 -5.15 1.26 -4.11
C ALA A 111 -4.05 0.99 -3.07
N PHE A 112 -4.29 1.37 -1.81
CA PHE A 112 -3.32 1.21 -0.74
C PHE A 112 -3.02 -0.26 -0.43
N ILE A 113 -4.03 -1.14 -0.47
CA ILE A 113 -3.84 -2.57 -0.27
C ILE A 113 -3.09 -3.21 -1.44
N SER A 114 -3.40 -2.84 -2.68
CA SER A 114 -2.64 -3.30 -3.84
C SER A 114 -1.17 -2.96 -3.70
N ASN A 115 -0.86 -1.71 -3.32
CA ASN A 115 0.50 -1.22 -3.16
C ASN A 115 1.27 -1.98 -2.07
N VAL A 116 0.71 -2.08 -0.86
CA VAL A 116 1.38 -2.75 0.26
C VAL A 116 1.55 -4.27 0.04
N LEU A 117 0.61 -4.91 -0.65
CA LEU A 117 0.76 -6.31 -1.05
C LEU A 117 1.88 -6.46 -2.08
N GLY A 118 2.02 -5.51 -3.01
CA GLY A 118 3.12 -5.46 -3.96
C GLY A 118 4.48 -5.47 -3.28
N ASP A 119 4.68 -4.57 -2.30
CA ASP A 119 5.92 -4.52 -1.50
C ASP A 119 6.14 -5.79 -0.68
N THR A 120 5.05 -6.34 -0.12
CA THR A 120 5.12 -7.60 0.62
C THR A 120 5.63 -8.74 -0.27
N PHE A 121 5.18 -8.81 -1.52
CA PHE A 121 5.61 -9.88 -2.44
C PHE A 121 6.99 -9.60 -3.06
N ILE A 122 7.43 -8.35 -3.16
CA ILE A 122 8.82 -8.03 -3.50
C ILE A 122 9.77 -8.57 -2.43
N GLU A 123 9.41 -8.45 -1.15
CA GLU A 123 10.21 -8.97 -0.03
C GLU A 123 10.05 -10.48 0.19
N PHE A 124 8.84 -11.02 -0.05
CA PHE A 124 8.48 -12.43 0.18
C PHE A 124 7.77 -13.04 -1.05
N PRO A 125 8.48 -13.23 -2.18
CA PRO A 125 7.87 -13.71 -3.43
C PRO A 125 7.24 -15.10 -3.29
N GLU A 126 7.71 -15.93 -2.35
CA GLU A 126 7.16 -17.24 -2.08
C GLU A 126 5.71 -17.22 -1.55
N PHE A 127 5.22 -16.10 -1.05
CA PHE A 127 3.81 -15.99 -0.65
C PHE A 127 2.86 -16.08 -1.85
N LEU A 128 3.33 -15.71 -3.04
CA LEU A 128 2.56 -15.87 -4.29
C LEU A 128 2.48 -17.33 -4.77
N GLU A 129 3.21 -18.26 -4.17
CA GLU A 129 3.04 -19.70 -4.44
C GLU A 129 1.74 -20.23 -3.84
N LEU A 130 1.21 -19.54 -2.82
CA LEU A 130 -0.08 -19.87 -2.23
C LEU A 130 -1.22 -19.49 -3.17
N LYS A 131 -1.91 -20.52 -3.70
CA LYS A 131 -2.91 -20.38 -4.79
C LYS A 131 -3.96 -19.28 -4.52
N ASN A 132 -4.48 -19.20 -3.30
CA ASN A 132 -5.50 -18.21 -2.95
C ASN A 132 -4.92 -16.79 -2.95
N ILE A 133 -3.71 -16.58 -2.42
CA ILE A 133 -3.03 -15.28 -2.42
C ILE A 133 -2.80 -14.82 -3.85
N LYS A 134 -2.18 -15.66 -4.68
CA LYS A 134 -1.91 -15.35 -6.08
C LYS A 134 -3.16 -14.99 -6.87
N LYS A 135 -4.23 -15.79 -6.68
CA LYS A 135 -5.51 -15.59 -7.38
C LYS A 135 -6.13 -14.25 -6.99
N THR A 136 -6.29 -14.00 -5.68
CA THR A 136 -6.94 -12.79 -5.19
C THR A 136 -6.11 -11.54 -5.49
N TYR A 137 -4.79 -11.60 -5.41
CA TYR A 137 -3.94 -10.48 -5.81
C TYR A 137 -4.09 -10.11 -7.29
N LYS A 138 -4.27 -11.11 -8.17
CA LYS A 138 -4.63 -10.85 -9.58
C LYS A 138 -6.01 -10.19 -9.71
N GLU A 139 -7.00 -10.67 -8.98
CA GLU A 139 -8.37 -10.11 -9.01
C GLU A 139 -8.39 -8.64 -8.55
N ILE A 140 -7.71 -8.32 -7.44
CA ILE A 140 -7.55 -6.96 -6.91
C ILE A 140 -6.99 -6.03 -8.00
N ASN A 141 -5.86 -6.39 -8.58
CA ASN A 141 -5.16 -5.52 -9.52
C ASN A 141 -5.85 -5.40 -10.88
N LEU A 142 -6.48 -6.46 -11.37
CA LEU A 142 -7.29 -6.39 -12.58
C LEU A 142 -8.58 -5.58 -12.37
N TYR A 143 -9.10 -5.52 -11.16
CA TYR A 143 -10.21 -4.63 -10.83
C TYR A 143 -9.72 -3.18 -10.70
N LEU A 144 -8.68 -2.92 -9.91
CA LEU A 144 -8.06 -1.61 -9.76
C LEU A 144 -7.70 -0.98 -11.11
N SER A 145 -7.19 -1.75 -12.06
CA SER A 145 -6.79 -1.26 -13.39
C SER A 145 -7.95 -0.75 -14.26
N LYS A 146 -9.19 -0.96 -13.85
CA LYS A 146 -10.38 -0.44 -14.54
C LYS A 146 -10.88 0.88 -13.95
N LEU A 147 -10.32 1.27 -12.82
CA LEU A 147 -10.75 2.44 -12.04
C LEU A 147 -9.77 3.59 -12.24
N THR A 148 -10.28 4.80 -12.04
CA THR A 148 -9.49 6.05 -12.04
C THR A 148 -9.93 6.90 -10.86
N GLU A 149 -9.00 7.70 -10.33
CA GLU A 149 -9.29 8.67 -9.28
C GLU A 149 -8.65 10.01 -9.66
N PHE A 150 -9.49 11.02 -9.89
CA PHE A 150 -9.01 12.33 -10.35
C PHE A 150 -9.14 13.43 -9.31
N ASN A 151 -9.88 13.18 -8.22
CA ASN A 151 -10.08 14.16 -7.16
C ASN A 151 -8.97 14.10 -6.10
N ALA A 152 -8.36 12.92 -5.92
CA ALA A 152 -7.31 12.67 -4.94
C ALA A 152 -6.09 12.04 -5.59
N SER A 153 -5.14 12.87 -6.02
CA SER A 153 -3.93 12.42 -6.73
C SER A 153 -3.09 11.45 -5.93
N ASN A 154 -3.01 11.62 -4.60
CA ASN A 154 -2.28 10.71 -3.72
C ASN A 154 -2.81 9.27 -3.82
N GLN A 155 -4.12 9.09 -3.80
CA GLN A 155 -4.77 7.78 -3.91
C GLN A 155 -4.51 7.17 -5.28
N TYR A 156 -4.63 8.00 -6.33
CA TYR A 156 -4.40 7.54 -7.70
C TYR A 156 -2.94 7.13 -7.93
N ALA A 157 -1.99 7.92 -7.45
CA ALA A 157 -0.56 7.60 -7.54
C ALA A 157 -0.22 6.29 -6.83
N VAL A 158 -0.75 6.07 -5.61
CA VAL A 158 -0.56 4.82 -4.86
C VAL A 158 -1.15 3.63 -5.61
N GLY A 159 -2.34 3.78 -6.21
CA GLY A 159 -2.93 2.72 -7.03
C GLY A 159 -2.05 2.36 -8.23
N ILE A 160 -1.49 3.37 -8.92
CA ILE A 160 -0.56 3.16 -10.04
C ILE A 160 0.72 2.46 -9.58
N ALA A 161 1.30 2.85 -8.44
CA ALA A 161 2.46 2.17 -7.86
C ALA A 161 2.16 0.69 -7.59
N GLY A 162 0.99 0.39 -7.02
CA GLY A 162 0.50 -0.99 -6.85
C GLY A 162 0.43 -1.76 -8.17
N LEU A 163 -0.10 -1.15 -9.23
CA LEU A 163 -0.17 -1.76 -10.56
C LEU A 163 1.22 -2.01 -11.18
N TYR A 164 2.19 -1.11 -10.99
CA TYR A 164 3.57 -1.34 -11.43
C TYR A 164 4.20 -2.54 -10.69
N LYS A 165 4.03 -2.61 -9.37
CA LYS A 165 4.50 -3.75 -8.55
C LYS A 165 3.81 -5.05 -8.97
N PHE A 166 2.52 -5.01 -9.27
CA PHE A 166 1.77 -6.16 -9.79
C PHE A 166 2.35 -6.66 -11.11
N LEU A 167 2.61 -5.77 -12.06
CA LEU A 167 3.16 -6.14 -13.37
C LEU A 167 4.59 -6.70 -13.31
N LYS A 168 5.34 -6.45 -12.24
CA LYS A 168 6.63 -7.09 -11.98
C LYS A 168 6.49 -8.62 -11.82
N PHE A 169 5.37 -9.07 -11.25
CA PHE A 169 5.08 -10.50 -11.05
C PHE A 169 4.25 -11.11 -12.17
N PHE A 170 3.49 -10.29 -12.90
CA PHE A 170 2.56 -10.74 -13.95
C PHE A 170 2.73 -9.90 -15.23
N PRO A 171 3.92 -9.90 -15.86
CA PRO A 171 4.22 -9.07 -17.03
C PRO A 171 3.34 -9.42 -18.24
N GLU A 172 2.81 -10.65 -18.30
CA GLU A 172 1.87 -11.10 -19.33
C GLU A 172 0.54 -10.32 -19.31
N LEU A 173 0.20 -9.68 -18.19
CA LEU A 173 -1.04 -8.92 -18.03
C LEU A 173 -0.89 -7.43 -18.38
N LYS A 174 0.24 -6.99 -18.89
CA LYS A 174 0.52 -5.57 -19.21
C LYS A 174 -0.55 -4.94 -20.10
N ASN A 175 -1.02 -5.66 -21.09
CA ASN A 175 -2.06 -5.17 -22.00
C ASN A 175 -3.44 -5.04 -21.33
N ASN A 176 -3.71 -5.87 -20.33
CA ASN A 176 -4.97 -5.82 -19.57
C ASN A 176 -5.01 -4.64 -18.60
N VAL A 177 -3.85 -4.24 -18.06
CA VAL A 177 -3.73 -3.18 -17.05
C VAL A 177 -3.69 -1.77 -17.67
N ASN A 178 -3.24 -1.65 -18.93
CA ASN A 178 -3.08 -0.36 -19.63
C ASN A 178 -2.34 0.71 -18.80
N ILE A 179 -1.21 0.33 -18.23
CA ILE A 179 -0.46 1.16 -17.26
C ILE A 179 -0.09 2.55 -17.79
N ASN A 180 0.16 2.68 -19.11
CA ASN A 180 0.47 3.96 -19.75
C ASN A 180 -0.71 4.95 -19.70
N PHE A 181 -1.94 4.45 -19.77
CA PHE A 181 -3.15 5.28 -19.60
C PHE A 181 -3.17 5.90 -18.20
N HIS A 182 -2.98 5.10 -17.17
CA HIS A 182 -2.96 5.57 -15.78
C HIS A 182 -1.81 6.56 -15.54
N LEU A 183 -0.61 6.26 -16.05
CA LEU A 183 0.54 7.13 -15.92
C LEU A 183 0.31 8.50 -16.57
N ASN A 184 -0.23 8.52 -17.78
CA ASN A 184 -0.50 9.78 -18.46
C ASN A 184 -1.60 10.59 -17.75
N ASN A 185 -2.55 9.96 -17.09
CA ASN A 185 -3.61 10.64 -16.37
C ASN A 185 -3.10 11.26 -15.07
N ILE A 186 -2.33 10.54 -14.26
CA ILE A 186 -1.78 11.12 -13.02
C ILE A 186 -0.89 12.34 -13.33
N LEU A 187 -0.06 12.28 -14.37
CA LEU A 187 0.80 13.39 -14.75
C LEU A 187 0.04 14.66 -15.21
N LYS A 188 -1.22 14.51 -15.65
CA LYS A 188 -2.07 15.67 -15.99
C LYS A 188 -2.67 16.35 -14.77
N LEU A 189 -2.63 15.71 -13.59
CA LEU A 189 -3.12 16.31 -12.34
C LEU A 189 -2.06 17.16 -11.65
N GLN A 190 -0.83 17.20 -12.20
CA GLN A 190 0.23 18.06 -11.70
C GLN A 190 0.04 19.49 -12.23
N ASP A 191 0.10 20.47 -11.35
CA ASP A 191 0.16 21.88 -11.74
C ASP A 191 1.48 22.16 -12.49
N ASN A 192 1.38 22.86 -13.62
CA ASN A 192 2.53 23.09 -14.50
C ASN A 192 3.46 24.23 -14.03
N GLU A 193 2.96 25.11 -13.15
CA GLU A 193 3.72 26.27 -12.69
C GLU A 193 4.34 26.02 -11.32
N GLU A 194 3.56 25.46 -10.39
CA GLU A 194 3.96 25.26 -9.00
C GLU A 194 4.33 23.81 -8.66
N GLY A 195 4.06 22.85 -9.56
CA GLY A 195 4.50 21.46 -9.46
C GLY A 195 3.73 20.58 -8.48
N TRP A 196 2.76 21.10 -7.72
CA TRP A 196 1.93 20.29 -6.83
C TRP A 196 0.89 19.44 -7.59
N PHE A 197 0.31 18.47 -6.92
CA PHE A 197 -0.74 17.65 -7.48
C PHE A 197 -2.10 17.99 -6.87
N ASN A 198 -3.15 17.93 -7.69
CA ASN A 198 -4.50 18.25 -7.27
C ASN A 198 -5.01 17.30 -6.19
N GLU A 199 -5.52 17.87 -5.08
CA GLU A 199 -6.16 17.16 -3.99
C GLU A 199 -7.48 17.86 -3.65
N TYR A 200 -8.60 17.29 -4.10
CA TYR A 200 -9.96 17.84 -3.88
C TYR A 200 -10.07 19.32 -4.28
N ASP A 201 -9.62 19.63 -5.50
CA ASP A 201 -9.58 20.98 -6.09
C ASP A 201 -8.62 21.97 -5.39
N GLY A 202 -7.59 21.47 -4.71
CA GLY A 202 -6.60 22.31 -4.04
C GLY A 202 -5.25 21.63 -3.83
N PHE A 203 -4.44 22.30 -3.01
CA PHE A 203 -3.13 21.84 -2.59
C PHE A 203 -3.17 21.30 -1.17
N ASP A 204 -2.53 20.14 -0.92
CA ASP A 204 -2.30 19.60 0.40
C ASP A 204 -0.90 19.00 0.52
N LEU A 205 -0.08 19.54 1.44
CA LEU A 205 1.31 19.13 1.62
C LEU A 205 1.43 17.68 2.14
N GLY A 206 0.50 17.26 3.00
CA GLY A 206 0.48 15.91 3.56
C GLY A 206 0.22 14.88 2.47
N TYR A 207 -0.80 15.11 1.66
CA TYR A 207 -1.12 14.22 0.54
C TYR A 207 -0.09 14.28 -0.59
N LEU A 208 0.52 15.46 -0.83
CA LEU A 208 1.62 15.60 -1.78
C LEU A 208 2.81 14.70 -1.41
N SER A 209 3.11 14.54 -0.11
CA SER A 209 4.17 13.63 0.34
C SER A 209 3.88 12.17 0.00
N VAL A 210 2.62 11.74 0.06
CA VAL A 210 2.17 10.39 -0.35
C VAL A 210 2.29 10.22 -1.86
N THR A 211 1.90 11.25 -2.63
CA THR A 211 2.08 11.25 -4.09
C THR A 211 3.55 11.12 -4.47
N LEU A 212 4.43 11.88 -3.80
CA LEU A 212 5.88 11.84 -4.04
C LEU A 212 6.47 10.45 -3.74
N GLU A 213 6.07 9.81 -2.64
CA GLU A 213 6.47 8.43 -2.31
C GLU A 213 6.04 7.47 -3.41
N ALA A 214 4.77 7.50 -3.81
CA ALA A 214 4.24 6.63 -4.85
C ALA A 214 4.93 6.83 -6.22
N LEU A 215 5.19 8.09 -6.61
CA LEU A 215 5.93 8.39 -7.84
C LEU A 215 7.38 7.89 -7.77
N SER A 216 8.00 7.94 -6.59
CA SER A 216 9.35 7.40 -6.38
C SER A 216 9.36 5.87 -6.57
N ASP A 217 8.40 5.16 -6.01
CA ASP A 217 8.22 3.72 -6.23
C ASP A 217 8.03 3.38 -7.72
N ILE A 218 7.20 4.16 -8.42
CA ILE A 218 6.98 3.99 -9.87
C ILE A 218 8.29 4.20 -10.63
N TYR A 219 9.07 5.22 -10.27
CA TYR A 219 10.34 5.51 -10.91
C TYR A 219 11.36 4.40 -10.68
N GLU A 220 11.49 3.88 -9.46
CA GLU A 220 12.39 2.77 -9.14
C GLU A 220 12.10 1.50 -9.96
N ILE A 221 10.84 1.27 -10.34
CA ILE A 221 10.44 0.09 -11.13
C ILE A 221 10.56 0.34 -12.63
N SER A 222 10.20 1.55 -13.10
CA SER A 222 10.01 1.85 -14.52
C SER A 222 11.16 2.61 -15.18
N GLU A 223 11.99 3.29 -14.37
CA GLU A 223 13.03 4.24 -14.81
C GLU A 223 12.51 5.30 -15.81
N ASN A 224 11.22 5.64 -15.70
CA ASN A 224 10.55 6.52 -16.68
C ASN A 224 10.93 7.99 -16.44
N HIS A 225 11.57 8.61 -17.42
CA HIS A 225 12.03 10.02 -17.34
C HIS A 225 10.90 11.03 -17.08
N LYS A 226 9.66 10.76 -17.49
CA LYS A 226 8.53 11.65 -17.20
C LYS A 226 8.25 11.70 -15.69
N ILE A 227 8.42 10.58 -14.99
CA ILE A 227 8.21 10.51 -13.54
C ILE A 227 9.28 11.30 -12.80
N ILE A 228 10.56 11.10 -13.14
CA ILE A 228 11.62 11.87 -12.45
C ILE A 228 11.52 13.37 -12.71
N ASN A 229 11.07 13.78 -13.90
CA ASN A 229 10.80 15.18 -14.20
C ASN A 229 9.65 15.74 -13.35
N SER A 230 8.58 14.95 -13.18
CA SER A 230 7.46 15.29 -12.32
C SER A 230 7.87 15.40 -10.84
N ILE A 231 8.68 14.46 -10.33
CA ILE A 231 9.24 14.50 -8.97
C ILE A 231 10.08 15.78 -8.78
N ASN A 232 10.94 16.12 -9.74
CA ASN A 232 11.74 17.33 -9.67
C ASN A 232 10.88 18.60 -9.63
N GLY A 233 9.73 18.62 -10.34
CA GLY A 233 8.78 19.72 -10.29
C GLY A 233 8.12 19.93 -8.93
N ILE A 234 8.03 18.86 -8.08
CA ILE A 234 7.52 18.96 -6.71
C ILE A 234 8.56 19.58 -5.77
N ILE A 235 9.84 19.28 -5.99
CA ILE A 235 10.93 19.57 -5.04
C ILE A 235 11.56 20.95 -5.29
N PHE A 236 11.51 21.44 -6.53
CA PHE A 236 12.18 22.65 -6.99
C PHE A 236 11.22 23.63 -7.67
#